data_f9d440e13760113d8803803c5e33cbc6
#
_entry.id   f9d440e13760113d8803803c5e33cbc6
#
_cell.length_a   1.000
_cell.length_b   1.000
_cell.length_c   1.000
_cell.angle_alpha   90.00
_cell.angle_beta   90.00
_cell.angle_gamma   90.00
#
_symmetry.space_group_name_H-M   'P 1'
#
loop_
_entity.id
_entity.type
_entity.pdbx_description
1 polymer ?
#
loop_
_entity_poly.entity_id
_entity_poly.type
_entity_poly.pdbx_seq_one_letter_code
_entity_poly.pdbx_strand_id
1 'polypeptide(L)'
;MKWLPDECKRGDIVRVKDGALYHYGIFVDENEVIAFGRMPSYYKGDGKGEKIVVLKTTAEEFSCGLFVEKGIPEKDEKKKLRKEDEIVAAARSRLGEDGYNIIHNNCEHFVNECAFGVKRSAQEEEIRRKWNARPRLDVYICLDKSAPQAEFVPAIRQESLESIKNEKLREEKRLTWNVLTYAIAASFRVDLKDVKFGLKRNGKWVADKFYFSLSHSGEAAVAVVSDATCGVDIENIAKFSKKCEDESFCKAFAKKINCETTDCLSTLKSWTGKESVYKAYGKGSFAPNKTSFDERKINYIKIDDYLLSVVGEGERPVNYFLIENGKSRMILKGDYECV
;
A
#
# COMPACT_ATOMS: atom_id res chain seq x y z
N MET A 1 -0.28 27.18 -2.93
CA MET A 1 0.75 28.20 -2.53
C MET A 1 1.73 28.41 -3.68
N LYS A 2 2.00 29.65 -4.06
CA LYS A 2 3.04 30.03 -5.05
C LYS A 2 4.34 30.37 -4.30
N TRP A 3 5.49 30.00 -4.85
CA TRP A 3 6.79 30.21 -4.22
C TRP A 3 7.60 31.22 -5.02
N LEU A 4 8.13 32.24 -4.35
CA LEU A 4 8.89 33.32 -4.98
C LEU A 4 10.10 33.68 -4.09
N PRO A 5 11.25 34.02 -4.71
CA PRO A 5 12.36 34.66 -4.00
C PRO A 5 11.99 36.14 -3.77
N ASP A 6 11.42 36.44 -2.63
CA ASP A 6 10.94 37.77 -2.24
C ASP A 6 11.32 38.06 -0.79
N GLU A 7 11.28 39.32 -0.39
CA GLU A 7 11.53 39.76 0.99
C GLU A 7 10.61 39.05 1.98
N CYS A 8 11.20 38.38 2.96
CA CYS A 8 10.48 37.64 3.98
C CYS A 8 9.97 38.57 5.06
N LYS A 9 8.76 38.31 5.57
CA LYS A 9 8.14 39.05 6.68
C LYS A 9 7.76 38.08 7.79
N ARG A 10 7.63 38.62 8.96
CA ARG A 10 7.19 37.88 10.16
C ARG A 10 5.93 37.04 9.86
N GLY A 11 5.99 35.77 10.24
CA GLY A 11 4.90 34.82 10.02
C GLY A 11 4.87 34.17 8.62
N ASP A 12 5.76 34.56 7.71
CA ASP A 12 5.83 33.93 6.40
C ASP A 12 6.33 32.48 6.49
N ILE A 13 5.74 31.61 5.67
CA ILE A 13 6.27 30.28 5.41
C ILE A 13 7.41 30.45 4.39
N VAL A 14 8.57 29.94 4.74
CA VAL A 14 9.76 29.95 3.89
C VAL A 14 10.25 28.55 3.60
N ARG A 15 10.96 28.39 2.49
CA ARG A 15 11.60 27.12 2.16
C ARG A 15 12.93 27.32 1.45
N VAL A 16 13.79 26.33 1.58
CA VAL A 16 15.03 26.19 0.79
C VAL A 16 15.05 24.82 0.13
N LYS A 17 15.73 24.73 -1.02
CA LYS A 17 15.85 23.45 -1.74
C LYS A 17 16.90 22.57 -1.05
N ASP A 18 16.49 21.39 -0.61
CA ASP A 18 17.35 20.39 0.02
C ASP A 18 17.35 19.09 -0.82
N GLY A 19 18.31 18.98 -1.72
CA GLY A 19 18.39 17.86 -2.65
C GLY A 19 17.14 17.73 -3.55
N ALA A 20 16.43 16.61 -3.40
CA ALA A 20 15.19 16.33 -4.14
C ALA A 20 13.92 16.89 -3.44
N LEU A 21 14.05 17.39 -2.22
CA LEU A 21 12.96 17.89 -1.39
C LEU A 21 13.18 19.38 -1.07
N TYR A 22 12.29 19.93 -0.26
CA TYR A 22 12.42 21.27 0.30
C TYR A 22 12.41 21.17 1.83
N HIS A 23 13.22 22.02 2.46
CA HIS A 23 13.18 22.25 3.90
C HIS A 23 12.37 23.51 4.18
N TYR A 24 11.40 23.43 5.09
CA TYR A 24 10.45 24.48 5.40
C TYR A 24 10.65 25.06 6.79
N GLY A 25 10.36 26.35 6.94
CA GLY A 25 10.38 27.06 8.21
C GLY A 25 9.35 28.18 8.29
N ILE A 26 9.16 28.72 9.49
CA ILE A 26 8.41 29.96 9.76
C ILE A 26 9.43 31.07 10.00
N PHE A 27 9.42 32.09 9.16
CA PHE A 27 10.27 33.25 9.30
C PHE A 27 9.73 34.19 10.38
N VAL A 28 10.57 34.59 11.30
CA VAL A 28 10.24 35.59 12.34
C VAL A 28 10.96 36.88 12.06
N ASP A 29 12.27 36.81 11.93
CA ASP A 29 13.19 37.86 11.54
C ASP A 29 14.55 37.23 11.10
N GLU A 30 15.55 38.06 10.79
CA GLU A 30 16.87 37.60 10.34
C GLU A 30 17.61 36.74 11.38
N ASN A 31 17.31 36.90 12.65
CA ASN A 31 17.89 36.14 13.74
C ASN A 31 17.04 34.94 14.18
N GLU A 32 15.85 34.79 13.61
CA GLU A 32 14.93 33.72 14.02
C GLU A 32 14.11 33.19 12.86
N VAL A 33 14.42 31.95 12.44
CA VAL A 33 13.58 31.07 11.63
C VAL A 33 13.30 29.81 12.47
N ILE A 34 12.04 29.40 12.58
CA ILE A 34 11.66 28.19 13.31
C ILE A 34 11.37 27.08 12.33
N ALA A 35 12.08 25.98 12.43
CA ALA A 35 11.98 24.85 11.50
C ALA A 35 12.01 23.51 12.22
N PHE A 36 11.37 22.49 11.62
CA PHE A 36 11.41 21.12 12.10
C PHE A 36 12.45 20.33 11.31
N GLY A 37 13.64 20.20 11.84
CA GLY A 37 14.73 19.57 11.11
C GLY A 37 16.02 19.53 11.89
N ARG A 38 17.12 19.30 11.17
CA ARG A 38 18.49 19.44 11.69
C ARG A 38 18.98 20.85 11.48
N MET A 39 19.84 21.30 12.37
CA MET A 39 20.57 22.55 12.12
C MET A 39 21.49 22.39 10.89
N PRO A 40 21.58 23.41 10.03
CA PRO A 40 22.48 23.41 8.86
C PRO A 40 23.95 23.14 9.21
N SER A 41 24.42 23.54 10.39
CA SER A 41 25.77 23.28 10.90
C SER A 41 26.11 21.79 11.02
N TYR A 42 25.13 20.91 11.13
CA TYR A 42 25.29 19.47 11.24
C TYR A 42 25.56 18.75 9.92
N TYR A 43 25.31 19.39 8.80
CA TYR A 43 25.73 18.86 7.49
C TYR A 43 27.27 18.82 7.31
N LYS A 44 28.04 19.37 8.25
CA LYS A 44 29.50 19.29 8.28
C LYS A 44 30.03 18.10 9.11
N GLY A 45 29.17 17.39 9.82
CA GLY A 45 29.48 16.17 10.59
C GLY A 45 28.94 14.91 9.91
N ASP A 46 29.29 13.74 10.41
CA ASP A 46 28.80 12.45 9.93
C ASP A 46 27.30 12.19 10.24
N GLY A 47 26.65 13.13 10.92
CA GLY A 47 25.20 13.18 11.18
C GLY A 47 24.61 11.96 11.90
N LYS A 48 25.45 11.06 12.38
CA LYS A 48 24.99 9.86 13.07
C LYS A 48 24.63 10.18 14.53
N GLY A 49 23.35 10.08 14.84
CA GLY A 49 22.84 10.11 16.21
C GLY A 49 22.22 11.43 16.67
N GLU A 50 22.08 12.43 15.81
CA GLU A 50 21.46 13.70 16.21
C GLU A 50 19.95 13.69 16.08
N LYS A 51 19.28 14.14 17.13
CA LYS A 51 17.83 14.30 17.15
C LYS A 51 17.38 15.38 16.17
N ILE A 52 16.40 15.06 15.34
CA ILE A 52 15.67 16.04 14.54
C ILE A 52 14.54 16.59 15.41
N VAL A 53 14.54 17.90 15.64
CA VAL A 53 13.58 18.58 16.53
C VAL A 53 13.09 19.87 15.91
N VAL A 54 12.00 20.44 16.43
CA VAL A 54 11.64 21.82 16.12
C VAL A 54 12.64 22.73 16.80
N LEU A 55 13.36 23.52 16.02
CA LEU A 55 14.45 24.36 16.50
C LEU A 55 14.37 25.78 15.93
N LYS A 56 15.08 26.68 16.58
CA LYS A 56 15.30 28.05 16.17
C LYS A 56 16.68 28.17 15.54
N THR A 57 16.80 28.86 14.43
CA THR A 57 18.01 29.11 13.67
C THR A 57 17.98 30.53 13.13
N THR A 58 19.10 31.08 12.67
CA THR A 58 19.11 32.33 11.92
C THR A 58 18.68 32.11 10.48
N ALA A 59 18.29 33.19 9.77
CA ALA A 59 17.96 33.09 8.34
C ALA A 59 19.16 32.62 7.51
N GLU A 60 20.38 33.01 7.89
CA GLU A 60 21.62 32.56 7.24
C GLU A 60 21.85 31.06 7.45
N GLU A 61 21.72 30.57 8.66
CA GLU A 61 21.84 29.14 8.97
C GLU A 61 20.76 28.32 8.30
N PHE A 62 19.50 28.80 8.29
CA PHE A 62 18.38 28.15 7.61
C PHE A 62 18.62 28.02 6.11
N SER A 63 19.15 29.09 5.49
CA SER A 63 19.40 29.13 4.06
C SER A 63 20.55 28.22 3.61
N CYS A 64 21.55 28.00 4.47
CA CYS A 64 22.79 27.31 4.10
C CYS A 64 23.45 27.88 2.84
N GLY A 65 23.30 29.17 2.57
CA GLY A 65 23.77 29.81 1.33
C GLY A 65 22.92 29.51 0.10
N LEU A 66 21.75 28.91 0.26
CA LEU A 66 20.78 28.65 -0.79
C LEU A 66 19.75 29.78 -0.87
N PHE A 67 19.05 29.86 -2.00
CA PHE A 67 17.95 30.81 -2.15
C PHE A 67 16.77 30.43 -1.27
N VAL A 68 16.31 31.36 -0.44
CA VAL A 68 15.09 31.25 0.33
C VAL A 68 13.91 31.67 -0.56
N GLU A 69 12.92 30.80 -0.63
CA GLU A 69 11.65 31.12 -1.29
C GLU A 69 10.57 31.34 -0.25
N LYS A 70 9.80 32.41 -0.43
CA LYS A 70 8.64 32.74 0.39
C LYS A 70 7.36 32.16 -0.21
N GLY A 71 6.53 31.59 0.61
CA GLY A 71 5.22 31.08 0.24
C GLY A 71 4.17 32.18 0.13
N ILE A 72 3.63 32.39 -1.06
CA ILE A 72 2.51 33.30 -1.31
C ILE A 72 1.22 32.50 -1.35
N PRO A 73 0.35 32.60 -0.33
CA PRO A 73 -0.92 31.85 -0.28
C PRO A 73 -1.85 32.24 -1.43
N GLU A 74 -2.49 31.26 -2.05
CA GLU A 74 -3.54 31.46 -3.04
C GLU A 74 -4.86 31.94 -2.39
N LYS A 75 -5.83 32.36 -3.21
CA LYS A 75 -7.07 32.99 -2.73
C LYS A 75 -7.80 32.20 -1.64
N ASP A 76 -7.88 30.89 -1.77
CA ASP A 76 -8.57 30.03 -0.79
C ASP A 76 -7.71 29.71 0.44
N GLU A 77 -6.40 29.68 0.29
CA GLU A 77 -5.45 29.53 1.40
C GLU A 77 -5.41 30.81 2.25
N LYS A 78 -5.46 32.01 1.63
CA LYS A 78 -5.51 33.30 2.36
C LYS A 78 -6.65 33.39 3.35
N LYS A 79 -7.81 32.79 3.06
CA LYS A 79 -8.97 32.78 3.96
C LYS A 79 -8.75 31.94 5.22
N LYS A 80 -7.83 30.99 5.15
CA LYS A 80 -7.51 30.04 6.24
C LYS A 80 -6.22 30.38 6.96
N LEU A 81 -5.43 31.31 6.41
CA LEU A 81 -4.16 31.73 7.00
C LEU A 81 -4.42 32.45 8.32
N ARG A 82 -3.75 32.00 9.36
CA ARG A 82 -3.75 32.65 10.68
C ARG A 82 -3.01 34.01 10.61
N LYS A 83 -3.21 34.85 11.60
CA LYS A 83 -2.45 36.09 11.74
C LYS A 83 -0.98 35.79 12.06
N GLU A 84 -0.09 36.69 11.65
CA GLU A 84 1.37 36.51 11.79
C GLU A 84 1.78 36.14 13.22
N ASP A 85 1.24 36.83 14.24
CA ASP A 85 1.56 36.55 15.63
C ASP A 85 1.05 35.19 16.13
N GLU A 86 -0.10 34.73 15.62
CA GLU A 86 -0.64 33.41 15.90
C GLU A 86 0.24 32.31 15.26
N ILE A 87 0.74 32.54 14.05
CA ILE A 87 1.65 31.62 13.35
C ILE A 87 2.96 31.48 14.15
N VAL A 88 3.56 32.62 14.51
CA VAL A 88 4.81 32.64 15.26
C VAL A 88 4.64 32.03 16.66
N ALA A 89 3.55 32.37 17.35
CA ALA A 89 3.25 31.79 18.66
C ALA A 89 3.08 30.26 18.58
N ALA A 90 2.35 29.77 17.57
CA ALA A 90 2.20 28.32 17.32
C ALA A 90 3.54 27.66 17.05
N ALA A 91 4.42 28.26 16.24
CA ALA A 91 5.74 27.72 15.95
C ALA A 91 6.64 27.69 17.20
N ARG A 92 6.66 28.76 17.97
CA ARG A 92 7.45 28.87 19.20
C ARG A 92 6.99 27.90 20.30
N SER A 93 5.69 27.62 20.41
CA SER A 93 5.16 26.67 21.39
C SER A 93 5.62 25.22 21.15
N ARG A 94 6.13 24.92 19.96
CA ARG A 94 6.60 23.60 19.56
C ARG A 94 8.12 23.43 19.59
N LEU A 95 8.87 24.45 20.03
CA LEU A 95 10.32 24.35 20.16
C LEU A 95 10.73 23.16 21.03
N GLY A 96 11.66 22.34 20.53
CA GLY A 96 12.11 21.11 21.19
C GLY A 96 11.24 19.88 20.89
N GLU A 97 10.10 20.03 20.20
CA GLU A 97 9.29 18.88 19.77
C GLU A 97 10.12 17.95 18.89
N ASP A 98 10.05 16.65 19.16
CA ASP A 98 10.70 15.58 18.43
C ASP A 98 9.72 14.72 17.63
N GLY A 99 10.17 13.55 17.11
CA GLY A 99 9.30 12.65 16.37
C GLY A 99 9.22 13.00 14.89
N TYR A 100 10.27 13.65 14.33
CA TYR A 100 10.35 13.89 12.89
C TYR A 100 10.21 12.59 12.09
N ASN A 101 9.35 12.60 11.11
CA ASN A 101 9.16 11.51 10.15
C ASN A 101 8.89 12.11 8.77
N ILE A 102 9.72 11.78 7.80
CA ILE A 102 9.66 12.35 6.44
C ILE A 102 8.29 12.14 5.76
N ILE A 103 7.54 11.10 6.16
CA ILE A 103 6.24 10.77 5.59
C ILE A 103 5.09 11.37 6.40
N HIS A 104 5.12 11.32 7.73
CA HIS A 104 3.94 11.61 8.55
C HIS A 104 4.09 12.83 9.46
N ASN A 105 5.31 13.36 9.62
CA ASN A 105 5.60 14.46 10.53
C ASN A 105 6.87 15.19 10.11
N ASN A 106 6.86 15.82 8.93
CA ASN A 106 8.00 16.53 8.36
C ASN A 106 7.86 18.06 8.54
N CYS A 107 8.88 18.80 8.10
CA CYS A 107 8.92 20.26 8.21
C CYS A 107 7.77 20.97 7.49
N GLU A 108 7.23 20.41 6.39
CA GLU A 108 6.07 20.99 5.70
C GLU A 108 4.77 20.77 6.48
N HIS A 109 4.61 19.64 7.17
CA HIS A 109 3.50 19.45 8.11
C HIS A 109 3.54 20.48 9.22
N PHE A 110 4.73 20.68 9.80
CA PHE A 110 4.95 21.66 10.88
C PHE A 110 4.49 23.06 10.47
N VAL A 111 4.99 23.59 9.33
CA VAL A 111 4.64 24.95 8.90
C VAL A 111 3.17 25.10 8.52
N ASN A 112 2.58 24.09 7.88
CA ASN A 112 1.16 24.13 7.53
C ASN A 112 0.25 24.06 8.77
N GLU A 113 0.64 23.31 9.76
CA GLU A 113 -0.11 23.23 11.03
C GLU A 113 -0.03 24.55 11.81
N CYS A 114 1.14 25.20 11.82
CA CYS A 114 1.31 26.54 12.42
C CYS A 114 0.50 27.60 11.67
N ALA A 115 0.58 27.62 10.35
CA ALA A 115 -0.02 28.67 9.52
C ALA A 115 -1.52 28.49 9.27
N PHE A 116 -1.99 27.27 9.11
CA PHE A 116 -3.37 26.96 8.69
C PHE A 116 -4.15 26.09 9.68
N GLY A 117 -3.50 25.54 10.72
CA GLY A 117 -4.10 24.59 11.65
C GLY A 117 -4.36 23.21 11.03
N VAL A 118 -3.71 22.89 9.92
CA VAL A 118 -3.94 21.65 9.17
C VAL A 118 -2.63 20.92 8.96
N LYS A 119 -2.54 19.68 9.43
CA LYS A 119 -1.40 18.80 9.23
C LYS A 119 -1.44 18.22 7.82
N ARG A 120 -0.73 18.84 6.87
CA ARG A 120 -0.61 18.38 5.47
C ARG A 120 0.78 18.64 4.92
N SER A 121 1.19 17.83 3.94
CA SER A 121 2.44 18.01 3.21
C SER A 121 2.26 17.61 1.75
N ALA A 122 2.50 18.56 0.83
CA ALA A 122 2.49 18.29 -0.61
C ALA A 122 3.65 17.37 -1.02
N GLN A 123 4.78 17.44 -0.31
CA GLN A 123 5.91 16.52 -0.50
C GLN A 123 5.52 15.09 -0.13
N GLU A 124 4.80 14.90 0.97
CA GLU A 124 4.28 13.60 1.36
C GLU A 124 3.31 13.06 0.29
N GLU A 125 2.35 13.89 -0.15
CA GLU A 125 1.39 13.50 -1.18
C GLU A 125 2.09 13.07 -2.47
N GLU A 126 3.13 13.78 -2.90
CA GLU A 126 3.91 13.44 -4.09
C GLU A 126 4.74 12.15 -3.90
N ILE A 127 5.35 11.95 -2.72
CA ILE A 127 6.05 10.71 -2.39
C ILE A 127 5.07 9.54 -2.40
N ARG A 128 3.90 9.69 -1.78
CA ARG A 128 2.84 8.67 -1.79
C ARG A 128 2.36 8.36 -3.20
N ARG A 129 2.12 9.40 -4.00
CA ARG A 129 1.70 9.24 -5.39
C ARG A 129 2.73 8.46 -6.21
N LYS A 130 4.00 8.83 -6.14
CA LYS A 130 5.09 8.13 -6.83
C LYS A 130 5.26 6.69 -6.33
N TRP A 131 5.14 6.48 -5.02
CA TRP A 131 5.21 5.14 -4.44
C TRP A 131 4.07 4.26 -4.92
N ASN A 132 2.84 4.76 -4.88
CA ASN A 132 1.65 3.99 -5.26
C ASN A 132 1.57 3.72 -6.77
N ALA A 133 2.19 4.57 -7.60
CA ALA A 133 2.27 4.40 -9.04
C ALA A 133 3.37 3.41 -9.51
N ARG A 134 4.18 2.84 -8.60
CA ARG A 134 5.20 1.86 -8.99
C ARG A 134 4.52 0.58 -9.49
N PRO A 135 4.96 0.06 -10.66
CA PRO A 135 4.50 -1.24 -11.13
C PRO A 135 4.76 -2.32 -10.08
N ARG A 136 3.73 -3.05 -9.69
CA ARG A 136 3.82 -4.10 -8.68
C ARG A 136 2.77 -5.17 -8.86
N LEU A 137 3.12 -6.35 -8.44
CA LEU A 137 2.23 -7.49 -8.28
C LEU A 137 2.65 -8.19 -6.99
N ASP A 138 2.22 -7.64 -5.85
CA ASP A 138 2.64 -8.09 -4.53
C ASP A 138 1.64 -9.12 -3.99
N VAL A 139 2.11 -10.32 -3.74
CA VAL A 139 1.32 -11.49 -3.35
C VAL A 139 1.61 -11.82 -1.90
N TYR A 140 0.61 -11.72 -1.04
CA TYR A 140 0.69 -12.03 0.38
C TYR A 140 -0.03 -13.33 0.66
N ILE A 141 0.68 -14.27 1.25
CA ILE A 141 0.24 -15.65 1.51
C ILE A 141 0.24 -15.89 3.02
N CYS A 142 -0.84 -16.41 3.55
CA CYS A 142 -0.94 -16.88 4.93
C CYS A 142 -1.42 -18.34 4.89
N LEU A 143 -0.64 -19.28 5.43
CA LEU A 143 -0.93 -20.71 5.35
C LEU A 143 -1.51 -21.28 6.67
N ASP A 144 -1.37 -20.55 7.77
CA ASP A 144 -1.59 -21.00 9.15
C ASP A 144 -2.57 -20.12 9.96
N LYS A 145 -3.35 -19.28 9.29
CA LYS A 145 -4.27 -18.32 9.90
C LYS A 145 -3.62 -17.23 10.77
N SER A 146 -2.30 -17.10 10.74
CA SER A 146 -1.55 -16.13 11.57
C SER A 146 -1.62 -14.67 11.08
N ALA A 147 -2.37 -14.39 10.01
CA ALA A 147 -2.53 -13.01 9.53
C ALA A 147 -3.16 -12.12 10.61
N PRO A 148 -2.61 -10.92 10.86
CA PRO A 148 -3.15 -9.99 11.84
C PRO A 148 -4.60 -9.65 11.54
N GLN A 149 -5.39 -9.47 12.60
CA GLN A 149 -6.77 -9.02 12.45
C GLN A 149 -6.82 -7.66 11.75
N ALA A 150 -7.74 -7.50 10.81
CA ALA A 150 -7.94 -6.24 10.11
C ALA A 150 -8.37 -5.13 11.07
N GLU A 151 -7.62 -4.05 11.11
CA GLU A 151 -7.96 -2.85 11.90
C GLU A 151 -9.16 -2.10 11.32
N PHE A 152 -9.44 -2.30 10.03
CA PHE A 152 -10.55 -1.67 9.33
C PHE A 152 -11.30 -2.67 8.45
N VAL A 153 -12.60 -2.75 8.67
CA VAL A 153 -13.54 -3.54 7.85
C VAL A 153 -14.67 -2.59 7.42
N PRO A 154 -14.82 -2.31 6.10
CA PRO A 154 -15.91 -1.47 5.62
C PRO A 154 -17.27 -2.08 5.95
N ALA A 155 -18.30 -1.25 6.22
CA ALA A 155 -19.65 -1.72 6.56
C ALA A 155 -20.20 -2.74 5.56
N ILE A 156 -20.08 -2.47 4.26
CA ILE A 156 -20.49 -3.39 3.18
C ILE A 156 -19.80 -4.76 3.27
N ARG A 157 -18.55 -4.82 3.76
CA ARG A 157 -17.85 -6.10 3.96
C ARG A 157 -18.32 -6.78 5.22
N GLN A 158 -18.56 -6.06 6.29
CA GLN A 158 -19.09 -6.60 7.53
C GLN A 158 -20.46 -7.23 7.31
N GLU A 159 -21.39 -6.53 6.67
CA GLU A 159 -22.70 -7.05 6.26
C GLU A 159 -22.59 -8.33 5.41
N SER A 160 -21.66 -8.31 4.44
CA SER A 160 -21.38 -9.49 3.61
C SER A 160 -20.90 -10.69 4.42
N LEU A 161 -20.05 -10.49 5.44
CA LEU A 161 -19.59 -11.56 6.32
C LEU A 161 -20.71 -12.09 7.22
N GLU A 162 -21.52 -11.22 7.79
CA GLU A 162 -22.64 -11.56 8.66
C GLU A 162 -23.73 -12.35 7.91
N SER A 163 -23.93 -12.10 6.62
CA SER A 163 -24.87 -12.84 5.77
C SER A 163 -24.48 -14.32 5.55
N ILE A 164 -23.24 -14.70 5.82
CA ILE A 164 -22.75 -16.07 5.61
C ILE A 164 -23.14 -16.94 6.80
N LYS A 165 -24.07 -17.88 6.60
CA LYS A 165 -24.54 -18.81 7.63
C LYS A 165 -23.48 -19.83 8.03
N ASN A 166 -22.67 -20.32 7.09
CA ASN A 166 -21.61 -21.28 7.36
C ASN A 166 -20.44 -20.58 8.07
N GLU A 167 -20.22 -20.91 9.33
CA GLU A 167 -19.21 -20.28 10.17
C GLU A 167 -17.79 -20.50 9.64
N LYS A 168 -17.48 -21.72 9.20
CA LYS A 168 -16.17 -22.03 8.61
C LYS A 168 -15.89 -21.17 7.38
N LEU A 169 -16.86 -21.06 6.47
CA LEU A 169 -16.73 -20.22 5.28
C LEU A 169 -16.60 -18.73 5.65
N ARG A 170 -17.33 -18.28 6.67
CA ARG A 170 -17.23 -16.91 7.18
C ARG A 170 -15.83 -16.62 7.71
N GLU A 171 -15.24 -17.54 8.49
CA GLU A 171 -13.87 -17.41 8.98
C GLU A 171 -12.82 -17.40 7.85
N GLU A 172 -12.94 -18.30 6.87
CA GLU A 172 -12.07 -18.32 5.69
C GLU A 172 -12.11 -16.97 4.95
N LYS A 173 -13.31 -16.41 4.79
CA LYS A 173 -13.48 -15.08 4.15
C LYS A 173 -13.02 -13.91 5.03
N ARG A 174 -13.09 -14.05 6.36
CA ARG A 174 -12.50 -13.06 7.29
C ARG A 174 -10.99 -13.09 7.19
N LEU A 175 -10.38 -14.27 7.19
CA LEU A 175 -8.94 -14.44 7.02
C LEU A 175 -8.44 -13.80 5.70
N THR A 176 -9.14 -14.03 4.58
CA THR A 176 -8.75 -13.37 3.33
C THR A 176 -8.79 -11.86 3.40
N TRP A 177 -9.73 -11.29 4.18
CA TRP A 177 -9.79 -9.86 4.38
C TRP A 177 -8.67 -9.33 5.27
N ASN A 178 -8.28 -10.08 6.30
CA ASN A 178 -7.13 -9.77 7.14
C ASN A 178 -5.84 -9.73 6.30
N VAL A 179 -5.62 -10.74 5.44
CA VAL A 179 -4.48 -10.78 4.51
C VAL A 179 -4.52 -9.58 3.54
N LEU A 180 -5.70 -9.23 3.02
CA LEU A 180 -5.84 -8.07 2.12
C LEU A 180 -5.46 -6.75 2.81
N THR A 181 -6.01 -6.49 3.98
CA THR A 181 -5.75 -5.22 4.70
C THR A 181 -4.27 -5.10 5.07
N TYR A 182 -3.66 -6.20 5.48
CA TYR A 182 -2.22 -6.28 5.70
C TYR A 182 -1.43 -5.99 4.42
N ALA A 183 -1.79 -6.63 3.30
CA ALA A 183 -1.15 -6.45 2.00
C ALA A 183 -1.22 -4.99 1.52
N ILE A 184 -2.38 -4.35 1.67
CA ILE A 184 -2.57 -2.94 1.30
C ILE A 184 -1.68 -2.04 2.14
N ALA A 185 -1.67 -2.22 3.47
CA ALA A 185 -0.86 -1.41 4.37
C ALA A 185 0.65 -1.55 4.09
N ALA A 186 1.11 -2.75 3.71
CA ALA A 186 2.50 -3.02 3.41
C ALA A 186 2.93 -2.51 2.02
N SER A 187 2.06 -2.62 1.00
CA SER A 187 2.39 -2.30 -0.40
C SER A 187 2.05 -0.86 -0.78
N PHE A 188 0.98 -0.28 -0.25
CA PHE A 188 0.51 1.05 -0.59
C PHE A 188 0.56 2.01 0.59
N ARG A 189 0.78 3.28 0.30
CA ARG A 189 0.75 4.35 1.29
C ARG A 189 -0.62 5.03 1.25
N VAL A 190 -1.64 4.28 1.69
CA VAL A 190 -3.02 4.76 1.75
C VAL A 190 -3.61 4.49 3.13
N ASP A 191 -4.46 5.38 3.62
CA ASP A 191 -5.31 5.07 4.76
C ASP A 191 -6.51 4.27 4.25
N LEU A 192 -6.75 3.10 4.85
CA LEU A 192 -7.85 2.22 4.47
C LEU A 192 -9.23 2.88 4.64
N LYS A 193 -9.34 3.85 5.54
CA LYS A 193 -10.58 4.63 5.74
C LYS A 193 -10.91 5.53 4.55
N ASP A 194 -9.89 5.91 3.77
CA ASP A 194 -10.04 6.73 2.57
C ASP A 194 -10.25 5.90 1.30
N VAL A 195 -10.29 4.57 1.41
CA VAL A 195 -10.49 3.65 0.29
C VAL A 195 -11.97 3.29 0.17
N LYS A 196 -12.54 3.50 -1.01
CA LYS A 196 -13.89 3.07 -1.31
C LYS A 196 -13.88 1.65 -1.85
N PHE A 197 -14.35 0.73 -1.03
CA PHE A 197 -14.55 -0.66 -1.44
C PHE A 197 -15.96 -0.85 -2.01
N GLY A 198 -16.06 -1.73 -3.00
CA GLY A 198 -17.31 -2.10 -3.63
C GLY A 198 -17.38 -3.58 -3.98
N LEU A 199 -18.60 -4.08 -4.20
CA LEU A 199 -18.86 -5.44 -4.63
C LEU A 199 -19.53 -5.42 -5.99
N LYS A 200 -18.92 -6.03 -7.01
CA LYS A 200 -19.52 -6.17 -8.33
C LYS A 200 -20.61 -7.25 -8.33
N ARG A 201 -21.51 -7.20 -9.32
CA ARG A 201 -22.61 -8.20 -9.48
C ARG A 201 -22.13 -9.65 -9.57
N ASN A 202 -20.91 -9.88 -10.06
CA ASN A 202 -20.30 -11.22 -10.12
C ASN A 202 -19.60 -11.64 -8.83
N GLY A 203 -19.77 -10.92 -7.71
CA GLY A 203 -19.17 -11.21 -6.42
C GLY A 203 -17.72 -10.77 -6.25
N LYS A 204 -17.12 -10.09 -7.26
CA LYS A 204 -15.76 -9.59 -7.16
C LYS A 204 -15.71 -8.31 -6.34
N TRP A 205 -14.86 -8.28 -5.31
CA TRP A 205 -14.52 -7.08 -4.56
C TRP A 205 -13.58 -6.19 -5.37
N VAL A 206 -13.75 -4.88 -5.24
CA VAL A 206 -12.96 -3.85 -5.91
C VAL A 206 -12.68 -2.69 -4.97
N ALA A 207 -11.65 -1.91 -5.29
CA ALA A 207 -11.31 -0.65 -4.62
C ALA A 207 -11.09 0.45 -5.65
N ASP A 208 -11.17 1.70 -5.23
CA ASP A 208 -11.01 2.87 -6.10
C ASP A 208 -9.55 3.31 -6.31
N LYS A 209 -8.62 2.88 -5.44
CA LYS A 209 -7.23 3.36 -5.42
C LYS A 209 -6.19 2.36 -5.91
N PHE A 210 -6.54 1.07 -5.99
CA PHE A 210 -5.66 -0.01 -6.41
C PHE A 210 -6.47 -1.22 -6.88
N TYR A 211 -5.80 -2.19 -7.48
CA TYR A 211 -6.39 -3.46 -7.86
C TYR A 211 -6.01 -4.54 -6.86
N PHE A 212 -6.89 -5.50 -6.67
CA PHE A 212 -6.60 -6.67 -5.85
C PHE A 212 -7.42 -7.88 -6.25
N SER A 213 -6.97 -9.05 -5.83
CA SER A 213 -7.71 -10.30 -5.93
C SER A 213 -7.46 -11.15 -4.70
N LEU A 214 -8.45 -11.98 -4.35
CA LEU A 214 -8.47 -12.81 -3.15
C LEU A 214 -8.73 -14.26 -3.51
N SER A 215 -8.08 -15.18 -2.78
CA SER A 215 -8.43 -16.58 -2.79
C SER A 215 -8.15 -17.23 -1.44
N HIS A 216 -8.78 -18.39 -1.20
CA HIS A 216 -8.54 -19.21 0.00
C HIS A 216 -8.77 -20.68 -0.32
N SER A 217 -8.05 -21.55 0.39
CA SER A 217 -8.24 -23.00 0.34
C SER A 217 -7.94 -23.61 1.70
N GLY A 218 -8.99 -23.98 2.43
CA GLY A 218 -8.86 -24.48 3.80
C GLY A 218 -8.34 -23.41 4.77
N GLU A 219 -7.14 -23.62 5.33
CA GLU A 219 -6.51 -22.70 6.28
C GLU A 219 -5.68 -21.60 5.61
N ALA A 220 -5.39 -21.79 4.32
CA ALA A 220 -4.63 -20.81 3.56
C ALA A 220 -5.52 -19.71 2.99
N ALA A 221 -4.99 -18.49 3.03
CA ALA A 221 -5.55 -17.32 2.37
C ALA A 221 -4.46 -16.57 1.61
N VAL A 222 -4.84 -15.98 0.48
CA VAL A 222 -3.95 -15.19 -0.35
C VAL A 222 -4.65 -13.92 -0.82
N ALA A 223 -3.88 -12.84 -0.83
CA ALA A 223 -4.26 -11.59 -1.47
C ALA A 223 -3.13 -11.15 -2.42
N VAL A 224 -3.49 -10.79 -3.63
CA VAL A 224 -2.61 -10.03 -4.52
C VAL A 224 -3.08 -8.59 -4.58
N VAL A 225 -2.15 -7.66 -4.48
CA VAL A 225 -2.40 -6.22 -4.63
C VAL A 225 -1.49 -5.66 -5.74
N SER A 226 -2.05 -4.77 -6.56
CA SER A 226 -1.38 -4.28 -7.77
C SER A 226 -1.83 -2.86 -8.14
N ASP A 227 -0.98 -2.15 -8.89
CA ASP A 227 -1.30 -0.89 -9.57
C ASP A 227 -2.17 -1.09 -10.83
N ALA A 228 -2.36 -2.33 -11.28
CA ALA A 228 -3.22 -2.68 -12.41
C ALA A 228 -3.98 -3.99 -12.19
N THR A 229 -4.81 -4.37 -13.16
CA THR A 229 -5.65 -5.57 -13.12
C THR A 229 -4.85 -6.81 -12.73
N CYS A 230 -5.35 -7.55 -11.75
CA CYS A 230 -4.72 -8.77 -11.25
C CYS A 230 -5.73 -9.82 -10.80
N GLY A 231 -5.25 -11.07 -10.74
CA GLY A 231 -6.00 -12.20 -10.25
C GLY A 231 -5.11 -13.21 -9.57
N VAL A 232 -5.63 -13.89 -8.56
CA VAL A 232 -4.92 -14.93 -7.81
C VAL A 232 -5.85 -16.08 -7.46
N ASP A 233 -5.31 -17.29 -7.51
CA ASP A 233 -5.98 -18.45 -6.97
C ASP A 233 -5.00 -19.33 -6.20
N ILE A 234 -5.50 -20.01 -5.16
CA ILE A 234 -4.75 -20.95 -4.32
C ILE A 234 -5.57 -22.20 -4.06
N GLU A 235 -4.94 -23.36 -4.24
CA GLU A 235 -5.57 -24.66 -4.00
C GLU A 235 -4.66 -25.59 -3.21
N ASN A 236 -5.25 -26.39 -2.34
CA ASN A 236 -4.53 -27.40 -1.59
C ASN A 236 -4.33 -28.66 -2.44
N ILE A 237 -3.08 -28.99 -2.74
CA ILE A 237 -2.66 -30.11 -3.59
C ILE A 237 -3.09 -31.44 -2.98
N ALA A 238 -2.85 -31.66 -1.68
CA ALA A 238 -3.18 -32.93 -1.03
C ALA A 238 -4.70 -33.21 -1.04
N LYS A 239 -5.53 -32.19 -0.82
CA LYS A 239 -7.00 -32.33 -0.90
C LYS A 239 -7.46 -32.65 -2.31
N PHE A 240 -6.85 -32.04 -3.32
CA PHE A 240 -7.20 -32.34 -4.72
C PHE A 240 -6.72 -33.71 -5.13
N SER A 241 -5.48 -34.10 -4.80
CA SER A 241 -4.91 -35.42 -5.07
C SER A 241 -5.75 -36.53 -4.47
N LYS A 242 -6.22 -36.38 -3.25
CA LYS A 242 -7.14 -37.34 -2.62
C LYS A 242 -8.44 -37.54 -3.40
N LYS A 243 -8.97 -36.49 -4.06
CA LYS A 243 -10.14 -36.65 -4.95
C LYS A 243 -9.76 -37.34 -6.26
N CYS A 244 -8.55 -37.13 -6.75
CA CYS A 244 -8.03 -37.77 -7.96
C CYS A 244 -7.61 -39.22 -7.79
N GLU A 245 -7.57 -39.77 -6.57
CA GLU A 245 -7.48 -41.23 -6.32
C GLU A 245 -8.62 -41.96 -7.02
N ASP A 246 -9.78 -41.32 -7.17
CA ASP A 246 -10.82 -41.74 -8.10
C ASP A 246 -10.50 -41.20 -9.51
N GLU A 247 -9.97 -42.07 -10.36
CA GLU A 247 -9.66 -41.71 -11.76
C GLU A 247 -10.87 -41.17 -12.53
N SER A 248 -12.08 -41.64 -12.21
CA SER A 248 -13.32 -41.17 -12.85
C SER A 248 -13.60 -39.72 -12.53
N PHE A 249 -13.34 -39.30 -11.29
CA PHE A 249 -13.42 -37.92 -10.85
C PHE A 249 -12.43 -37.04 -11.63
N CYS A 250 -11.15 -37.46 -11.68
CA CYS A 250 -10.10 -36.67 -12.34
C CYS A 250 -10.39 -36.47 -13.84
N LYS A 251 -10.79 -37.53 -14.54
CA LYS A 251 -11.19 -37.47 -15.96
C LYS A 251 -12.41 -36.58 -16.18
N ALA A 252 -13.44 -36.71 -15.34
CA ALA A 252 -14.64 -35.89 -15.44
C ALA A 252 -14.35 -34.40 -15.16
N PHE A 253 -13.50 -34.12 -14.16
CA PHE A 253 -13.10 -32.78 -13.81
C PHE A 253 -12.26 -32.11 -14.90
N ALA A 254 -11.24 -32.81 -15.44
CA ALA A 254 -10.44 -32.34 -16.56
C ALA A 254 -11.32 -32.00 -17.79
N LYS A 255 -12.25 -32.88 -18.14
CA LYS A 255 -13.24 -32.63 -19.21
C LYS A 255 -14.11 -31.38 -18.92
N LYS A 256 -14.59 -31.23 -17.68
CA LYS A 256 -15.40 -30.08 -17.26
C LYS A 256 -14.67 -28.75 -17.43
N ILE A 257 -13.36 -28.72 -17.17
CA ILE A 257 -12.56 -27.51 -17.30
C ILE A 257 -11.89 -27.38 -18.69
N ASN A 258 -12.15 -28.29 -19.61
CA ASN A 258 -11.50 -28.36 -20.93
C ASN A 258 -9.96 -28.38 -20.79
N CYS A 259 -9.45 -29.36 -20.02
CA CYS A 259 -8.03 -29.65 -19.84
C CYS A 259 -7.67 -30.90 -20.62
N GLU A 260 -6.62 -30.87 -21.41
CA GLU A 260 -6.19 -31.98 -22.27
C GLU A 260 -5.55 -33.14 -21.48
N THR A 261 -4.96 -32.83 -20.32
CA THR A 261 -4.34 -33.82 -19.45
C THR A 261 -5.29 -34.27 -18.34
N THR A 262 -5.11 -35.52 -17.89
CA THR A 262 -5.78 -36.07 -16.71
C THR A 262 -4.83 -36.27 -15.53
N ASP A 263 -3.56 -35.84 -15.69
CA ASP A 263 -2.64 -35.78 -14.57
C ASP A 263 -3.13 -34.82 -13.49
N CYS A 264 -3.09 -35.23 -12.25
CA CYS A 264 -3.67 -34.53 -11.11
C CYS A 264 -3.12 -33.09 -10.97
N LEU A 265 -1.79 -32.95 -10.96
CA LEU A 265 -1.15 -31.66 -10.76
C LEU A 265 -1.40 -30.71 -11.95
N SER A 266 -1.29 -31.22 -13.18
CA SER A 266 -1.55 -30.45 -14.40
C SER A 266 -2.99 -30.02 -14.51
N THR A 267 -3.94 -30.88 -14.08
CA THR A 267 -5.36 -30.55 -14.00
C THR A 267 -5.63 -29.45 -12.97
N LEU A 268 -5.02 -29.55 -11.78
CA LEU A 268 -5.12 -28.51 -10.76
C LEU A 268 -4.50 -27.20 -11.22
N LYS A 269 -3.34 -27.24 -11.89
CA LYS A 269 -2.69 -26.08 -12.48
C LYS A 269 -3.59 -25.38 -13.51
N SER A 270 -4.23 -26.15 -14.40
CA SER A 270 -5.20 -25.62 -15.36
C SER A 270 -6.40 -24.97 -14.66
N TRP A 271 -6.91 -25.59 -13.59
CA TRP A 271 -8.01 -25.04 -12.80
C TRP A 271 -7.65 -23.72 -12.17
N THR A 272 -6.56 -23.67 -11.36
CA THR A 272 -6.16 -22.44 -10.67
C THR A 272 -5.80 -21.33 -11.63
N GLY A 273 -5.16 -21.66 -12.77
CA GLY A 273 -4.87 -20.70 -13.83
C GLY A 273 -6.13 -20.07 -14.43
N LYS A 274 -7.14 -20.87 -14.74
CA LYS A 274 -8.43 -20.37 -15.26
C LYS A 274 -9.14 -19.50 -14.24
N GLU A 275 -9.09 -19.88 -12.96
CA GLU A 275 -9.73 -19.11 -11.90
C GLU A 275 -9.03 -17.78 -11.67
N SER A 276 -7.70 -17.73 -11.64
CA SER A 276 -6.95 -16.48 -11.51
C SER A 276 -7.18 -15.53 -12.69
N VAL A 277 -7.22 -16.06 -13.92
CA VAL A 277 -7.55 -15.26 -15.12
C VAL A 277 -8.99 -14.73 -15.07
N TYR A 278 -9.94 -15.56 -14.66
CA TYR A 278 -11.32 -15.09 -14.46
C TYR A 278 -11.41 -14.01 -13.38
N LYS A 279 -10.71 -14.20 -12.24
CA LYS A 279 -10.66 -13.18 -11.18
C LYS A 279 -10.05 -11.86 -11.68
N ALA A 280 -9.10 -11.90 -12.61
CA ALA A 280 -8.53 -10.71 -13.23
C ALA A 280 -9.50 -10.06 -14.23
N TYR A 281 -9.94 -10.81 -15.25
CA TYR A 281 -10.55 -10.27 -16.47
C TYR A 281 -11.98 -10.71 -16.70
N GLY A 282 -12.49 -11.68 -15.92
CA GLY A 282 -13.78 -12.33 -16.17
C GLY A 282 -14.97 -11.38 -16.02
N LYS A 283 -15.94 -11.58 -16.89
CA LYS A 283 -17.26 -10.93 -16.89
C LYS A 283 -18.34 -11.99 -16.70
N GLY A 284 -19.35 -11.66 -15.91
CA GLY A 284 -20.45 -12.61 -15.62
C GLY A 284 -20.05 -13.74 -14.70
N SER A 285 -20.63 -14.93 -14.86
CA SER A 285 -20.34 -16.12 -14.05
C SER A 285 -19.10 -16.86 -14.55
N PHE A 286 -18.34 -17.47 -13.65
CA PHE A 286 -17.18 -18.28 -13.99
C PHE A 286 -17.57 -19.51 -14.80
N ALA A 287 -17.00 -19.63 -15.98
CA ALA A 287 -17.17 -20.77 -16.89
C ALA A 287 -15.79 -21.32 -17.28
N PRO A 288 -15.22 -22.28 -16.54
CA PRO A 288 -13.85 -22.74 -16.75
C PRO A 288 -13.59 -23.35 -18.13
N ASN A 289 -14.60 -23.99 -18.72
CA ASN A 289 -14.53 -24.55 -20.06
C ASN A 289 -14.49 -23.49 -21.20
N LYS A 290 -14.89 -22.26 -20.89
CA LYS A 290 -14.86 -21.10 -21.82
C LYS A 290 -13.72 -20.14 -21.52
N THR A 291 -13.04 -20.31 -20.40
CA THR A 291 -11.91 -19.46 -20.02
C THR A 291 -10.65 -19.98 -20.70
N SER A 292 -10.20 -19.27 -21.71
CA SER A 292 -8.91 -19.49 -22.36
C SER A 292 -7.86 -18.57 -21.73
N PHE A 293 -6.62 -19.02 -21.70
CA PHE A 293 -5.49 -18.25 -21.20
C PHE A 293 -4.17 -18.73 -21.84
N ASP A 294 -3.18 -17.86 -21.82
CA ASP A 294 -1.82 -18.20 -22.20
C ASP A 294 -1.05 -18.54 -20.91
N GLU A 295 -0.67 -19.81 -20.73
CA GLU A 295 0.04 -20.28 -19.53
C GLU A 295 1.32 -19.49 -19.25
N ARG A 296 2.00 -19.00 -20.30
CA ARG A 296 3.23 -18.19 -20.16
C ARG A 296 3.01 -16.86 -19.47
N LYS A 297 1.76 -16.39 -19.35
CA LYS A 297 1.40 -15.15 -18.67
C LYS A 297 0.94 -15.36 -17.23
N ILE A 298 0.96 -16.60 -16.76
CA ILE A 298 0.58 -16.95 -15.39
C ILE A 298 1.81 -17.37 -14.63
N ASN A 299 2.01 -16.81 -13.46
CA ASN A 299 3.04 -17.24 -12.54
C ASN A 299 2.47 -18.33 -11.64
N TYR A 300 3.07 -19.53 -11.70
CA TYR A 300 2.70 -20.64 -10.84
C TYR A 300 3.81 -20.90 -9.85
N ILE A 301 3.43 -21.04 -8.58
CA ILE A 301 4.35 -21.49 -7.53
C ILE A 301 3.67 -22.57 -6.68
N LYS A 302 4.50 -23.50 -6.22
CA LYS A 302 4.15 -24.45 -5.18
C LYS A 302 4.85 -24.04 -3.90
N ILE A 303 4.10 -23.86 -2.84
CA ILE A 303 4.57 -23.57 -1.50
C ILE A 303 3.89 -24.53 -0.52
N ASP A 304 4.67 -25.32 0.20
CA ASP A 304 4.17 -26.43 1.00
C ASP A 304 3.18 -27.31 0.20
N ASP A 305 2.01 -27.58 0.74
CA ASP A 305 0.94 -28.36 0.10
C ASP A 305 0.01 -27.52 -0.78
N TYR A 306 0.41 -26.32 -1.18
CA TYR A 306 -0.46 -25.42 -1.95
C TYR A 306 0.13 -25.10 -3.33
N LEU A 307 -0.77 -25.07 -4.31
CA LEU A 307 -0.51 -24.53 -5.65
C LEU A 307 -1.16 -23.16 -5.76
N LEU A 308 -0.37 -22.19 -6.15
CA LEU A 308 -0.78 -20.80 -6.36
C LEU A 308 -0.62 -20.41 -7.82
N SER A 309 -1.59 -19.71 -8.38
CA SER A 309 -1.50 -19.07 -9.68
C SER A 309 -1.75 -17.57 -9.56
N VAL A 310 -0.92 -16.77 -10.21
CA VAL A 310 -1.01 -15.31 -10.20
C VAL A 310 -0.93 -14.77 -11.62
N VAL A 311 -1.83 -13.86 -11.96
CA VAL A 311 -1.83 -13.15 -13.23
C VAL A 311 -1.94 -11.65 -12.98
N GLY A 312 -1.21 -10.87 -13.77
CA GLY A 312 -1.26 -9.41 -13.77
C GLY A 312 -1.26 -8.85 -15.17
N GLU A 313 -1.77 -7.64 -15.34
CA GLU A 313 -1.77 -6.91 -16.59
C GLU A 313 -0.38 -6.33 -16.87
N GLY A 314 0.18 -6.60 -18.07
CA GLY A 314 1.50 -6.14 -18.48
C GLY A 314 2.66 -6.79 -17.73
N GLU A 315 3.89 -6.33 -18.02
CA GLU A 315 5.09 -6.80 -17.33
C GLU A 315 5.23 -6.09 -15.97
N ARG A 316 5.10 -6.86 -14.90
CA ARG A 316 5.27 -6.41 -13.52
C ARG A 316 6.12 -7.37 -12.73
N PRO A 317 7.00 -6.86 -11.85
CA PRO A 317 7.69 -7.73 -10.93
C PRO A 317 6.68 -8.40 -9.98
N VAL A 318 6.73 -9.72 -9.89
CA VAL A 318 5.93 -10.47 -8.92
C VAL A 318 6.77 -10.66 -7.66
N ASN A 319 6.26 -10.13 -6.55
CA ASN A 319 6.89 -10.27 -5.25
C ASN A 319 5.99 -11.15 -4.37
N TYR A 320 6.56 -12.17 -3.77
CA TYR A 320 5.85 -13.07 -2.88
C TYR A 320 6.25 -12.80 -1.43
N PHE A 321 5.26 -12.74 -0.55
CA PHE A 321 5.43 -12.51 0.88
C PHE A 321 4.65 -13.58 1.66
N LEU A 322 5.34 -14.26 2.58
CA LEU A 322 4.70 -15.18 3.50
C LEU A 322 4.41 -14.46 4.82
N ILE A 323 3.17 -14.55 5.30
CA ILE A 323 2.75 -14.02 6.60
C ILE A 323 2.83 -15.15 7.62
N GLU A 324 3.66 -14.96 8.62
CA GLU A 324 3.89 -15.89 9.73
C GLU A 324 3.95 -15.09 11.04
N ASN A 325 3.26 -15.54 12.07
CA ASN A 325 3.24 -14.88 13.38
C ASN A 325 2.93 -13.37 13.31
N GLY A 326 2.01 -12.99 12.43
CA GLY A 326 1.59 -11.61 12.27
C GLY A 326 2.55 -10.68 11.52
N LYS A 327 3.63 -11.21 10.93
CA LYS A 327 4.62 -10.46 10.16
C LYS A 327 4.81 -11.08 8.78
N SER A 328 5.09 -10.25 7.78
CA SER A 328 5.45 -10.76 6.46
C SER A 328 6.98 -10.76 6.26
N ARG A 329 7.45 -11.80 5.60
CA ARG A 329 8.79 -11.85 5.01
C ARG A 329 8.68 -12.06 3.51
N MET A 330 9.55 -11.42 2.74
CA MET A 330 9.67 -11.73 1.32
C MET A 330 10.24 -13.14 1.17
N ILE A 331 9.64 -13.93 0.30
CA ILE A 331 10.13 -15.26 -0.06
C ILE A 331 10.83 -15.21 -1.42
N LEU A 332 11.93 -15.92 -1.53
CA LEU A 332 12.79 -15.97 -2.72
C LEU A 332 12.76 -17.37 -3.35
N LYS A 333 13.34 -17.50 -4.55
CA LYS A 333 13.53 -18.82 -5.15
C LYS A 333 14.31 -19.71 -4.18
N GLY A 334 13.72 -20.87 -3.82
CA GLY A 334 14.21 -21.75 -2.78
C GLY A 334 13.24 -21.89 -1.61
N ASP A 335 12.47 -20.84 -1.29
CA ASP A 335 11.33 -20.91 -0.35
C ASP A 335 10.08 -21.51 -1.03
N TYR A 336 10.05 -21.58 -2.37
CA TYR A 336 8.96 -22.12 -3.19
C TYR A 336 9.50 -22.75 -4.49
N GLU A 337 8.71 -23.62 -5.10
CA GLU A 337 8.99 -24.21 -6.40
C GLU A 337 8.21 -23.49 -7.51
N CYS A 338 8.88 -23.13 -8.61
CA CYS A 338 8.21 -22.71 -9.84
C CYS A 338 7.68 -23.95 -10.58
N VAL A 339 6.41 -23.99 -10.93
CA VAL A 339 5.72 -25.16 -11.48
C VAL A 339 5.23 -24.91 -12.91
#